data_25b9af32aa6f14f22d651b63ade57898
#
_entry.id   25b9af32aa6f14f22d651b63ade57898
#
_cell.length_a   1.000
_cell.length_b   1.000
_cell.length_c   1.000
_cell.angle_alpha   90.00
_cell.angle_beta   90.00
_cell.angle_gamma   90.00
#
_symmetry.space_group_name_H-M   'P 1'
#
loop_
_entity.id
_entity.type
_entity.pdbx_description
1 polymer ?
#
loop_
_entity_poly.entity_id
_entity_poly.type
_entity_poly.pdbx_seq_one_letter_code
_entity_poly.pdbx_strand_id
1 'polypeptide(L)'
;GRREIDLVIIGGNTMLIVEQKHWAGRFEINGSGEFIQFRNNGSEHNHSTVAERIARKARMLNKIHHKRMGLKKEDSIDVRVIVAMTHQKLEWPKIPDDFPQEMVDEAGFIKILESVKPGKLNEDLLQTVQGFSTWDEIELHGGLTLKGDLIQLGLGSEIDDWFKSRDGDLNVQTNHKRSIFSIFNKTPSQVKLSHGTKNIEATLARDLHLEIHVVGEQTRRLVDWATINKVFASRPPAKWGKKPSSKQMKNLIFAFNI
;
A
#
# COMPACT_ATOMS: atom_id res chain seq x y z
N GLY A 1 4.85 2.63 -12.30
CA GLY A 1 4.61 3.20 -10.99
C GLY A 1 3.80 2.23 -10.14
N ARG A 2 3.90 2.30 -8.85
CA ARG A 2 3.08 1.53 -7.91
C ARG A 2 1.60 1.89 -8.06
N ARG A 3 0.74 0.94 -7.75
CA ARG A 3 -0.71 1.12 -7.73
C ARG A 3 -1.22 0.64 -6.39
N GLU A 4 -1.89 1.50 -5.70
CA GLU A 4 -2.51 1.21 -4.43
C GLU A 4 -3.84 0.49 -4.65
N ILE A 5 -4.14 -0.48 -3.79
CA ILE A 5 -5.46 -1.06 -3.57
C ILE A 5 -5.78 -0.75 -2.11
N ASP A 6 -6.92 -0.10 -1.86
CA ASP A 6 -7.25 0.37 -0.50
C ASP A 6 -7.45 -0.82 0.44
N LEU A 7 -8.16 -1.87 -0.03
CA LEU A 7 -8.42 -3.05 0.77
C LEU A 7 -8.59 -4.30 -0.10
N VAL A 8 -8.00 -5.43 0.32
CA VAL A 8 -8.20 -6.76 -0.26
C VAL A 8 -8.73 -7.68 0.82
N ILE A 9 -9.86 -8.32 0.57
CA ILE A 9 -10.47 -9.28 1.48
C ILE A 9 -10.51 -10.65 0.81
N ILE A 10 -10.10 -11.67 1.53
CA ILE A 10 -10.09 -13.05 1.04
C ILE A 10 -11.02 -13.89 1.92
N GLY A 11 -12.01 -14.51 1.29
CA GLY A 11 -12.91 -15.44 1.93
C GLY A 11 -13.03 -16.73 1.11
N GLY A 12 -12.50 -17.83 1.62
CA GLY A 12 -12.43 -19.08 0.84
C GLY A 12 -11.64 -18.87 -0.46
N ASN A 13 -12.29 -19.06 -1.61
CA ASN A 13 -11.72 -18.85 -2.95
C ASN A 13 -12.18 -17.52 -3.60
N THR A 14 -12.79 -16.63 -2.83
CA THR A 14 -13.26 -15.32 -3.28
C THR A 14 -12.27 -14.23 -2.85
N MET A 15 -11.96 -13.32 -3.74
CA MET A 15 -11.15 -12.13 -3.49
C MET A 15 -11.96 -10.87 -3.77
N LEU A 16 -12.23 -10.07 -2.74
CA LEU A 16 -12.86 -8.77 -2.88
C LEU A 16 -11.76 -7.70 -3.00
N ILE A 17 -11.82 -6.92 -4.06
CA ILE A 17 -10.97 -5.75 -4.29
C ILE A 17 -11.81 -4.53 -4.02
N VAL A 18 -11.48 -3.79 -2.98
CA VAL A 18 -12.29 -2.66 -2.51
C VAL A 18 -11.54 -1.36 -2.73
N GLU A 19 -12.23 -0.40 -3.31
CA GLU A 19 -11.81 1.00 -3.39
C GLU A 19 -12.74 1.82 -2.50
N GLN A 20 -12.19 2.52 -1.51
CA GLN A 20 -12.97 3.37 -0.62
C GLN A 20 -13.02 4.80 -1.13
N LYS A 21 -14.21 5.41 -1.10
CA LYS A 21 -14.42 6.81 -1.47
C LYS A 21 -15.21 7.51 -0.38
N HIS A 22 -14.64 8.57 0.16
CA HIS A 22 -15.26 9.40 1.20
C HIS A 22 -15.72 10.73 0.60
N TRP A 23 -16.63 10.65 -0.38
CA TRP A 23 -17.14 11.82 -1.09
C TRP A 23 -18.47 12.26 -0.54
N ALA A 24 -18.60 13.58 -0.29
CA ALA A 24 -19.85 14.23 0.09
C ALA A 24 -20.49 14.93 -1.12
N GLY A 25 -21.78 15.27 -0.99
CA GLY A 25 -22.54 15.96 -2.00
C GLY A 25 -23.24 15.03 -2.95
N ARG A 26 -23.71 15.57 -4.08
CA ARG A 26 -24.39 14.80 -5.12
C ARG A 26 -23.35 14.15 -6.05
N PHE A 27 -23.69 12.97 -6.51
CA PHE A 27 -22.81 12.18 -7.33
C PHE A 27 -23.59 11.59 -8.51
N GLU A 28 -23.00 11.58 -9.68
CA GLU A 28 -23.60 11.03 -10.90
C GLU A 28 -22.62 10.12 -11.63
N ILE A 29 -23.16 9.13 -12.35
CA ILE A 29 -22.42 8.32 -13.31
C ILE A 29 -22.95 8.70 -14.69
N ASN A 30 -22.08 9.25 -15.54
CA ASN A 30 -22.47 9.62 -16.89
C ASN A 30 -22.50 8.40 -17.83
N GLY A 31 -22.98 8.61 -19.06
CA GLY A 31 -23.09 7.56 -20.07
C GLY A 31 -21.75 6.92 -20.50
N SER A 32 -20.62 7.54 -20.13
CA SER A 32 -19.26 6.98 -20.34
C SER A 32 -18.74 6.24 -19.11
N GLY A 33 -19.54 6.09 -18.05
CA GLY A 33 -19.14 5.45 -16.79
C GLY A 33 -18.20 6.30 -15.94
N GLU A 34 -18.10 7.60 -16.21
CA GLU A 34 -17.29 8.52 -15.41
C GLU A 34 -18.06 9.00 -14.19
N PHE A 35 -17.34 9.18 -13.10
CA PHE A 35 -17.87 9.63 -11.83
C PHE A 35 -17.76 11.13 -11.69
N ILE A 36 -18.91 11.82 -11.62
CA ILE A 36 -19.01 13.27 -11.49
C ILE A 36 -19.55 13.62 -10.11
N GLN A 37 -18.75 14.29 -9.31
CA GLN A 37 -19.11 14.77 -7.98
C GLN A 37 -19.48 16.26 -8.03
N PHE A 38 -20.66 16.60 -7.52
CA PHE A 38 -21.11 17.96 -7.28
C PHE A 38 -20.98 18.26 -5.79
N ARG A 39 -20.05 19.11 -5.44
CA ARG A 39 -19.75 19.44 -4.05
C ARG A 39 -20.70 20.52 -3.51
N ASN A 40 -20.87 20.59 -2.20
CA ASN A 40 -21.74 21.56 -1.53
C ASN A 40 -21.36 23.03 -1.78
N ASN A 41 -20.11 23.29 -2.18
CA ASN A 41 -19.65 24.62 -2.57
C ASN A 41 -19.96 24.98 -4.04
N GLY A 42 -20.72 24.16 -4.74
CA GLY A 42 -21.06 24.33 -6.15
C GLY A 42 -19.99 23.90 -7.15
N SER A 43 -18.83 23.41 -6.69
CA SER A 43 -17.81 22.92 -7.61
C SER A 43 -18.13 21.51 -8.11
N GLU A 44 -17.86 21.28 -9.39
CA GLU A 44 -17.92 19.97 -10.04
C GLU A 44 -16.53 19.36 -10.13
N HIS A 45 -16.43 18.07 -9.89
CA HIS A 45 -15.18 17.33 -10.03
C HIS A 45 -15.42 16.00 -10.75
N ASN A 46 -14.77 15.83 -11.90
CA ASN A 46 -14.80 14.59 -12.66
C ASN A 46 -13.71 13.65 -12.15
N HIS A 47 -14.11 12.53 -11.55
CA HIS A 47 -13.24 11.46 -11.10
C HIS A 47 -13.07 10.37 -12.15
N SER A 48 -13.06 10.73 -13.42
CA SER A 48 -13.00 9.82 -14.56
C SER A 48 -12.14 8.58 -14.29
N THR A 49 -12.57 7.41 -14.75
CA THR A 49 -11.81 6.16 -14.71
C THR A 49 -11.62 5.46 -13.34
N VAL A 50 -12.30 5.87 -12.26
CA VAL A 50 -12.20 5.15 -10.96
C VAL A 50 -12.55 3.68 -11.14
N ALA A 51 -13.71 3.38 -11.72
CA ALA A 51 -14.19 2.02 -11.96
C ALA A 51 -13.22 1.20 -12.83
N GLU A 52 -12.73 1.79 -13.92
CA GLU A 52 -11.78 1.13 -14.79
C GLU A 52 -10.42 0.90 -14.09
N ARG A 53 -9.96 1.88 -13.31
CA ARG A 53 -8.69 1.76 -12.58
C ARG A 53 -8.72 0.61 -11.59
N ILE A 54 -9.80 0.48 -10.79
CA ILE A 54 -9.90 -0.62 -9.83
C ILE A 54 -10.07 -1.96 -10.53
N ALA A 55 -10.88 -2.05 -11.57
CA ALA A 55 -11.02 -3.27 -12.38
C ALA A 55 -9.68 -3.71 -12.98
N ARG A 56 -8.85 -2.77 -13.44
CA ARG A 56 -7.51 -3.06 -13.95
C ARG A 56 -6.56 -3.55 -12.85
N LYS A 57 -6.64 -2.97 -11.62
CA LYS A 57 -5.88 -3.45 -10.45
C LYS A 57 -6.27 -4.89 -10.13
N ALA A 58 -7.56 -5.20 -10.10
CA ALA A 58 -8.10 -6.53 -9.84
C ALA A 58 -7.63 -7.55 -10.89
N ARG A 59 -7.74 -7.21 -12.18
CA ARG A 59 -7.23 -8.08 -13.26
C ARG A 59 -5.72 -8.34 -13.15
N MET A 60 -4.95 -7.31 -12.76
CA MET A 60 -3.50 -7.45 -12.57
C MET A 60 -3.18 -8.41 -11.42
N LEU A 61 -3.83 -8.24 -10.28
CA LEU A 61 -3.62 -9.10 -9.10
C LEU A 61 -3.99 -10.55 -9.41
N ASN A 62 -5.15 -10.77 -10.05
CA ASN A 62 -5.58 -12.09 -10.50
C ASN A 62 -4.56 -12.72 -11.47
N LYS A 63 -4.09 -11.96 -12.47
CA LYS A 63 -3.08 -12.44 -13.42
C LYS A 63 -1.77 -12.83 -12.72
N ILE A 64 -1.35 -12.08 -11.72
CA ILE A 64 -0.15 -12.39 -10.93
C ILE A 64 -0.35 -13.69 -10.16
N HIS A 65 -1.51 -13.86 -9.51
CA HIS A 65 -1.85 -15.08 -8.79
C HIS A 65 -1.84 -16.30 -9.73
N HIS A 66 -2.54 -16.23 -10.85
CA HIS A 66 -2.56 -17.30 -11.84
C HIS A 66 -1.15 -17.68 -12.34
N LYS A 67 -0.34 -16.67 -12.69
CA LYS A 67 1.05 -16.91 -13.15
C LYS A 67 1.90 -17.56 -12.07
N ARG A 68 1.77 -17.09 -10.81
CA ARG A 68 2.52 -17.63 -9.67
C ARG A 68 2.18 -19.09 -9.42
N MET A 69 0.90 -19.43 -9.51
CA MET A 69 0.39 -20.75 -9.18
C MET A 69 0.39 -21.72 -10.37
N GLY A 70 0.66 -21.23 -11.58
CA GLY A 70 0.54 -22.05 -12.79
C GLY A 70 -0.91 -22.51 -13.05
N LEU A 71 -1.90 -21.71 -12.62
CA LEU A 71 -3.31 -22.03 -12.77
C LEU A 71 -3.75 -21.93 -14.22
N LYS A 72 -4.63 -22.82 -14.61
CA LYS A 72 -5.34 -22.75 -15.89
C LYS A 72 -6.54 -21.80 -15.76
N LYS A 73 -7.15 -21.44 -16.89
CA LYS A 73 -8.27 -20.49 -16.92
C LYS A 73 -9.51 -21.04 -16.16
N GLU A 74 -9.71 -22.33 -16.18
CA GLU A 74 -10.77 -23.02 -15.46
C GLU A 74 -10.62 -23.04 -13.95
N ASP A 75 -9.39 -22.86 -13.44
CA ASP A 75 -9.07 -22.82 -12.00
C ASP A 75 -9.20 -21.40 -11.42
N SER A 76 -9.99 -20.53 -12.05
CA SER A 76 -10.10 -19.13 -11.65
C SER A 76 -10.68 -18.98 -10.25
N ILE A 77 -10.11 -18.05 -9.49
CA ILE A 77 -10.72 -17.54 -8.25
C ILE A 77 -11.88 -16.60 -8.60
N ASP A 78 -12.84 -16.49 -7.71
CA ASP A 78 -13.90 -15.49 -7.80
C ASP A 78 -13.35 -14.12 -7.39
N VAL A 79 -13.32 -13.16 -8.33
CA VAL A 79 -12.80 -11.80 -8.09
C VAL A 79 -13.93 -10.80 -8.23
N ARG A 80 -14.31 -10.17 -7.13
CA ARG A 80 -15.33 -9.12 -7.10
C ARG A 80 -14.68 -7.77 -6.86
N VAL A 81 -15.16 -6.76 -7.56
CA VAL A 81 -14.68 -5.38 -7.47
C VAL A 81 -15.77 -4.51 -6.85
N ILE A 82 -15.41 -3.83 -5.76
CA ILE A 82 -16.34 -3.06 -4.95
C ILE A 82 -15.85 -1.63 -4.84
N VAL A 83 -16.75 -0.66 -5.04
CA VAL A 83 -16.55 0.74 -4.70
C VAL A 83 -17.39 1.06 -3.47
N ALA A 84 -16.73 1.19 -2.33
CA ALA A 84 -17.38 1.48 -1.06
C ALA A 84 -17.43 3.00 -0.80
N MET A 85 -18.62 3.55 -0.75
CA MET A 85 -18.88 4.97 -0.48
C MET A 85 -19.15 5.14 1.01
N THR A 86 -18.22 5.79 1.73
CA THR A 86 -18.23 5.82 3.21
C THR A 86 -18.76 7.12 3.81
N HIS A 87 -19.13 8.10 2.98
CA HIS A 87 -19.61 9.38 3.49
C HIS A 87 -21.13 9.38 3.68
N GLN A 88 -21.61 9.62 4.91
CA GLN A 88 -23.03 9.56 5.28
C GLN A 88 -23.93 10.60 4.56
N LYS A 89 -23.36 11.74 4.11
CA LYS A 89 -24.08 12.80 3.41
C LYS A 89 -23.91 12.72 1.89
N LEU A 90 -23.69 11.53 1.35
CA LEU A 90 -23.65 11.33 -0.09
C LEU A 90 -25.07 11.16 -0.62
N GLU A 91 -25.42 11.95 -1.61
CA GLU A 91 -26.63 11.73 -2.41
C GLU A 91 -26.34 10.68 -3.48
N TRP A 92 -26.97 9.50 -3.34
CA TRP A 92 -26.70 8.35 -4.18
C TRP A 92 -27.07 8.60 -5.65
N PRO A 93 -26.21 8.21 -6.59
CA PRO A 93 -26.51 8.27 -8.01
C PRO A 93 -27.50 7.18 -8.43
N LYS A 94 -28.16 7.37 -9.56
CA LYS A 94 -28.75 6.25 -10.27
C LYS A 94 -27.61 5.43 -10.90
N ILE A 95 -27.40 4.22 -10.39
CA ILE A 95 -26.39 3.32 -10.91
C ILE A 95 -26.95 2.64 -12.16
N PRO A 96 -26.26 2.69 -13.32
CA PRO A 96 -26.67 1.96 -14.52
C PRO A 96 -26.68 0.44 -14.26
N ASP A 97 -27.66 -0.27 -14.83
CA ASP A 97 -27.81 -1.72 -14.65
C ASP A 97 -26.60 -2.52 -15.18
N ASP A 98 -25.90 -2.00 -16.16
CA ASP A 98 -24.70 -2.59 -16.77
C ASP A 98 -23.39 -2.11 -16.13
N PHE A 99 -23.46 -1.38 -15.00
CA PHE A 99 -22.26 -0.90 -14.33
C PHE A 99 -21.44 -2.09 -13.78
N PRO A 100 -20.16 -2.21 -14.18
CA PRO A 100 -19.42 -3.46 -14.01
C PRO A 100 -18.87 -3.70 -12.59
N GLN A 101 -19.08 -2.77 -11.66
CA GLN A 101 -18.63 -2.89 -10.28
C GLN A 101 -19.80 -2.76 -9.31
N GLU A 102 -19.65 -3.40 -8.16
CA GLU A 102 -20.59 -3.22 -7.07
C GLU A 102 -20.31 -1.88 -6.36
N MET A 103 -21.25 -0.94 -6.42
CA MET A 103 -21.20 0.28 -5.64
C MET A 103 -22.11 0.15 -4.43
N VAL A 104 -21.57 0.38 -3.25
CA VAL A 104 -22.29 0.18 -1.99
C VAL A 104 -21.97 1.25 -0.96
N ASP A 105 -22.93 1.49 -0.07
CA ASP A 105 -22.72 2.19 1.19
C ASP A 105 -22.14 1.24 2.25
N GLU A 106 -21.99 1.72 3.47
CA GLU A 106 -21.47 0.93 4.59
C GLU A 106 -22.36 -0.30 4.86
N ALA A 107 -23.69 -0.15 4.86
CA ALA A 107 -24.63 -1.24 5.11
C ALA A 107 -24.59 -2.28 3.98
N GLY A 108 -24.51 -1.84 2.74
CA GLY A 108 -24.34 -2.71 1.56
C GLY A 108 -23.01 -3.45 1.60
N PHE A 109 -21.95 -2.79 2.04
CA PHE A 109 -20.63 -3.42 2.18
C PHE A 109 -20.65 -4.53 3.24
N ILE A 110 -21.28 -4.31 4.39
CA ILE A 110 -21.45 -5.34 5.42
C ILE A 110 -22.20 -6.55 4.85
N LYS A 111 -23.31 -6.33 4.12
CA LYS A 111 -24.06 -7.43 3.46
C LYS A 111 -23.19 -8.22 2.48
N ILE A 112 -22.31 -7.53 1.73
CA ILE A 112 -21.36 -8.22 0.83
C ILE A 112 -20.41 -9.10 1.65
N LEU A 113 -19.84 -8.60 2.75
CA LEU A 113 -18.96 -9.38 3.63
C LEU A 113 -19.67 -10.63 4.18
N GLU A 114 -20.91 -10.48 4.65
CA GLU A 114 -21.72 -11.59 5.14
C GLU A 114 -22.07 -12.60 4.03
N SER A 115 -22.18 -12.16 2.79
CA SER A 115 -22.46 -13.02 1.63
C SER A 115 -21.26 -13.86 1.19
N VAL A 116 -20.05 -13.48 1.58
CA VAL A 116 -18.84 -14.26 1.28
C VAL A 116 -18.88 -15.53 2.11
N LYS A 117 -19.11 -16.65 1.44
CA LYS A 117 -19.24 -17.95 2.11
C LYS A 117 -18.02 -18.26 2.94
N PRO A 118 -18.18 -18.56 4.23
CA PRO A 118 -17.08 -19.06 5.03
C PRO A 118 -16.58 -20.38 4.41
N GLY A 119 -15.30 -20.51 4.28
CA GLY A 119 -14.67 -21.69 3.71
C GLY A 119 -13.22 -21.78 4.16
N LYS A 120 -12.56 -22.87 3.83
CA LYS A 120 -11.12 -22.97 4.07
C LYS A 120 -10.42 -21.86 3.29
N LEU A 121 -9.67 -21.04 4.00
CA LEU A 121 -8.90 -19.95 3.42
C LEU A 121 -7.98 -20.47 2.32
N ASN A 122 -8.00 -19.82 1.15
CA ASN A 122 -7.05 -20.10 0.09
C ASN A 122 -5.69 -19.49 0.46
N GLU A 123 -4.84 -20.30 1.09
CA GLU A 123 -3.52 -19.87 1.57
C GLU A 123 -2.61 -19.39 0.45
N ASP A 124 -2.70 -19.98 -0.75
CA ASP A 124 -1.91 -19.56 -1.90
C ASP A 124 -2.32 -18.16 -2.37
N LEU A 125 -3.62 -17.85 -2.32
CA LEU A 125 -4.13 -16.52 -2.62
C LEU A 125 -3.68 -15.50 -1.56
N LEU A 126 -3.80 -15.86 -0.29
CA LEU A 126 -3.33 -15.03 0.82
C LEU A 126 -1.84 -14.70 0.67
N GLN A 127 -1.00 -15.69 0.41
CA GLN A 127 0.44 -15.48 0.19
C GLN A 127 0.71 -14.61 -1.04
N THR A 128 -0.11 -14.71 -2.10
CA THR A 128 0.01 -13.82 -3.25
C THR A 128 -0.23 -12.37 -2.83
N VAL A 129 -1.29 -12.10 -2.09
CA VAL A 129 -1.63 -10.76 -1.62
C VAL A 129 -0.59 -10.24 -0.65
N GLN A 130 -0.17 -11.05 0.32
CA GLN A 130 0.88 -10.69 1.29
C GLN A 130 2.25 -10.43 0.66
N GLY A 131 2.48 -10.88 -0.56
CA GLY A 131 3.70 -10.58 -1.31
C GLY A 131 3.78 -9.17 -1.86
N PHE A 132 2.72 -8.38 -1.78
CA PHE A 132 2.78 -6.95 -2.10
C PHE A 132 3.24 -6.16 -0.88
N SER A 133 4.00 -5.10 -1.14
CA SER A 133 4.41 -4.16 -0.10
C SER A 133 3.34 -3.11 0.15
N THR A 134 3.33 -2.51 1.33
CA THR A 134 2.60 -1.27 1.61
C THR A 134 3.46 -0.05 1.25
N TRP A 135 2.94 1.16 1.47
CA TRP A 135 3.75 2.37 1.36
C TRP A 135 4.77 2.45 2.49
N ASP A 136 5.94 2.99 2.15
CA ASP A 136 6.91 3.41 3.13
C ASP A 136 6.49 4.75 3.72
N GLU A 137 6.84 5.03 4.97
CA GLU A 137 6.47 6.25 5.69
C GLU A 137 7.70 6.89 6.31
N ILE A 138 7.84 8.20 6.14
CA ILE A 138 8.89 9.00 6.75
C ILE A 138 8.23 10.05 7.62
N GLU A 139 8.43 9.96 8.91
CA GLU A 139 8.01 10.97 9.87
C GLU A 139 9.12 12.02 10.02
N LEU A 140 8.79 13.28 9.74
CA LEU A 140 9.69 14.40 9.88
C LEU A 140 9.54 15.05 11.27
N HIS A 141 10.58 15.75 11.71
CA HIS A 141 10.45 16.64 12.87
C HIS A 141 9.37 17.68 12.60
N GLY A 142 8.44 17.85 13.57
CA GLY A 142 7.25 18.67 13.37
C GLY A 142 5.98 17.91 13.00
N GLY A 143 6.05 16.57 12.88
CA GLY A 143 4.87 15.70 12.75
C GLY A 143 4.35 15.51 11.32
N LEU A 144 5.01 16.07 10.31
CA LEU A 144 4.67 15.79 8.90
C LEU A 144 5.11 14.38 8.53
N THR A 145 4.22 13.61 7.90
CA THR A 145 4.53 12.28 7.36
C THR A 145 4.52 12.30 5.84
N LEU A 146 5.59 11.79 5.25
CA LEU A 146 5.67 11.51 3.81
C LEU A 146 5.38 10.04 3.58
N LYS A 147 4.49 9.73 2.63
CA LYS A 147 4.19 8.36 2.19
C LYS A 147 4.64 8.16 0.77
N GLY A 148 5.28 7.02 0.49
CA GLY A 148 5.74 6.75 -0.87
C GLY A 148 6.58 5.49 -0.99
N ASP A 149 7.40 5.47 -2.03
CA ASP A 149 8.40 4.43 -2.29
C ASP A 149 9.77 4.92 -1.86
N LEU A 150 10.31 4.37 -0.81
CA LEU A 150 11.68 4.61 -0.40
C LEU A 150 12.63 3.89 -1.38
N ILE A 151 13.45 4.68 -2.05
CA ILE A 151 14.33 4.18 -3.12
C ILE A 151 15.69 3.77 -2.56
N GLN A 152 16.22 4.59 -1.65
CA GLN A 152 17.47 4.33 -0.94
C GLN A 152 17.53 5.10 0.37
N LEU A 153 18.27 4.56 1.33
CA LEU A 153 18.51 5.22 2.61
C LEU A 153 19.60 6.28 2.52
N GLY A 154 20.54 6.14 1.57
CA GLY A 154 21.69 7.04 1.42
C GLY A 154 22.68 6.93 2.59
N LEU A 155 22.76 5.78 3.26
CA LEU A 155 23.64 5.50 4.39
C LEU A 155 24.93 4.75 3.99
N GLY A 156 25.20 4.67 2.70
CA GLY A 156 26.31 3.94 2.10
C GLY A 156 25.84 2.69 1.34
N SER A 157 26.64 2.29 0.35
CA SER A 157 26.26 1.23 -0.59
C SER A 157 25.91 -0.10 0.08
N GLU A 158 26.66 -0.50 1.08
CA GLU A 158 26.43 -1.77 1.79
C GLU A 158 25.06 -1.78 2.51
N ILE A 159 24.72 -0.69 3.19
CA ILE A 159 23.43 -0.54 3.89
C ILE A 159 22.29 -0.47 2.86
N ASP A 160 22.47 0.28 1.77
CA ASP A 160 21.47 0.41 0.72
C ASP A 160 21.24 -0.90 -0.05
N ASP A 161 22.28 -1.71 -0.27
CA ASP A 161 22.13 -3.03 -0.88
C ASP A 161 21.43 -4.02 0.06
N TRP A 162 21.75 -3.99 1.33
CA TRP A 162 21.03 -4.76 2.34
C TRP A 162 19.57 -4.30 2.42
N PHE A 163 19.31 -2.99 2.44
CA PHE A 163 17.96 -2.42 2.43
C PHE A 163 17.11 -2.95 1.27
N LYS A 164 17.67 -3.03 0.07
CA LYS A 164 16.98 -3.52 -1.14
C LYS A 164 16.77 -5.04 -1.15
N SER A 165 17.61 -5.79 -0.47
CA SER A 165 17.59 -7.26 -0.46
C SER A 165 16.88 -7.87 0.75
N ARG A 166 16.47 -7.06 1.74
CA ARG A 166 15.81 -7.55 2.96
C ARG A 166 14.50 -8.27 2.66
N ASP A 167 14.09 -9.15 3.55
CA ASP A 167 12.89 -9.98 3.42
C ASP A 167 11.73 -9.57 4.35
N GLY A 168 11.87 -8.47 5.09
CA GLY A 168 10.87 -7.95 6.03
C GLY A 168 10.85 -6.44 6.13
N ASP A 169 9.99 -5.95 7.00
CA ASP A 169 9.86 -4.54 7.30
C ASP A 169 11.08 -3.99 8.03
N LEU A 170 11.37 -2.72 7.80
CA LEU A 170 12.47 -2.01 8.43
C LEU A 170 11.93 -0.81 9.21
N ASN A 171 12.28 -0.73 10.47
CA ASN A 171 12.10 0.46 11.29
C ASN A 171 13.43 1.18 11.46
N VAL A 172 13.44 2.48 11.21
CA VAL A 172 14.60 3.32 11.39
C VAL A 172 14.26 4.45 12.36
N GLN A 173 15.05 4.60 13.39
CA GLN A 173 14.92 5.68 14.37
C GLN A 173 16.18 6.52 14.36
N THR A 174 16.00 7.84 14.38
CA THR A 174 17.10 8.78 14.47
C THR A 174 17.22 9.31 15.90
N ASN A 175 18.44 9.39 16.38
CA ASN A 175 18.75 10.05 17.64
C ASN A 175 19.63 11.28 17.34
N HIS A 176 18.96 12.42 17.19
CA HIS A 176 19.64 13.70 17.00
C HIS A 176 20.10 14.23 18.33
N LYS A 177 21.40 14.19 18.58
CA LYS A 177 21.98 14.85 19.75
C LYS A 177 21.85 16.36 19.61
N ARG A 178 20.84 16.93 20.26
CA ARG A 178 20.65 18.37 20.37
C ARG A 178 21.48 18.88 21.52
N SER A 179 22.59 19.56 21.25
CA SER A 179 23.32 20.35 22.25
C SER A 179 23.02 21.82 22.04
N ILE A 180 22.89 22.60 23.10
CA ILE A 180 22.77 24.06 23.04
C ILE A 180 23.94 24.68 22.29
N PHE A 181 25.10 24.00 22.28
CA PHE A 181 26.28 24.37 21.50
C PHE A 181 26.25 23.83 20.04
N SER A 182 25.23 23.09 19.64
CA SER A 182 25.15 22.51 18.29
C SER A 182 24.87 23.51 17.19
N ILE A 183 24.61 24.78 17.54
CA ILE A 183 24.56 25.90 16.57
C ILE A 183 25.92 26.03 15.86
N PHE A 184 27.02 25.71 16.53
CA PHE A 184 28.37 25.82 16.01
C PHE A 184 29.04 24.47 15.69
N ASN A 185 28.65 23.40 16.38
CA ASN A 185 29.15 22.04 16.16
C ASN A 185 27.99 21.07 16.03
N LYS A 186 27.58 20.78 14.81
CA LYS A 186 26.60 19.71 14.53
C LYS A 186 27.20 18.37 14.99
N THR A 187 26.79 17.91 16.18
CA THR A 187 27.15 16.57 16.65
C THR A 187 26.55 15.55 15.69
N PRO A 188 27.29 14.52 15.25
CA PRO A 188 26.76 13.53 14.35
C PRO A 188 25.57 12.84 14.99
N SER A 189 24.47 12.76 14.26
CA SER A 189 23.30 12.01 14.65
C SER A 189 23.58 10.51 14.53
N GLN A 190 22.93 9.71 15.34
CA GLN A 190 22.95 8.26 15.24
C GLN A 190 21.64 7.78 14.62
N VAL A 191 21.73 6.77 13.79
CA VAL A 191 20.57 6.09 13.23
C VAL A 191 20.61 4.61 13.67
N LYS A 192 19.47 4.10 14.10
CA LYS A 192 19.26 2.70 14.44
C LYS A 192 18.29 2.10 13.43
N LEU A 193 18.75 1.11 12.70
CA LEU A 193 17.95 0.32 11.76
C LEU A 193 17.58 -1.01 12.43
N SER A 194 16.29 -1.31 12.52
CA SER A 194 15.77 -2.54 13.14
C SER A 194 14.97 -3.34 12.13
N HIS A 195 15.39 -4.60 11.90
CA HIS A 195 14.74 -5.55 11.00
C HIS A 195 14.68 -6.93 11.68
N GLY A 196 13.49 -7.37 12.07
CA GLY A 196 13.33 -8.57 12.90
C GLY A 196 14.14 -8.45 14.20
N THR A 197 15.01 -9.40 14.45
CA THR A 197 15.93 -9.39 15.61
C THR A 197 17.25 -8.66 15.32
N LYS A 198 17.50 -8.27 14.08
CA LYS A 198 18.75 -7.61 13.68
C LYS A 198 18.66 -6.11 13.88
N ASN A 199 19.65 -5.54 14.57
CA ASN A 199 19.82 -4.12 14.75
C ASN A 199 21.17 -3.69 14.16
N ILE A 200 21.16 -2.59 13.40
CA ILE A 200 22.36 -1.96 12.87
C ILE A 200 22.35 -0.52 13.37
N GLU A 201 23.48 -0.07 13.91
CA GLU A 201 23.67 1.33 14.30
C GLU A 201 24.68 1.97 13.37
N ALA A 202 24.37 3.15 12.88
CA ALA A 202 25.28 3.92 12.03
C ALA A 202 25.30 5.38 12.49
N THR A 203 26.45 6.01 12.29
CA THR A 203 26.61 7.44 12.52
C THR A 203 26.26 8.20 11.24
N LEU A 204 25.34 9.16 11.33
CA LEU A 204 24.97 10.00 10.20
C LEU A 204 26.07 11.05 9.98
N ALA A 205 26.73 10.97 8.84
CA ALA A 205 27.55 12.07 8.36
C ALA A 205 26.65 13.28 8.01
N ARG A 206 27.24 14.46 7.95
CA ARG A 206 26.53 15.66 7.47
C ARG A 206 26.14 15.46 6.00
N ASP A 207 25.02 16.05 5.63
CA ASP A 207 24.55 16.13 4.24
C ASP A 207 24.11 14.78 3.61
N LEU A 208 23.79 13.77 4.43
CA LEU A 208 23.17 12.55 3.93
C LEU A 208 21.67 12.74 3.69
N HIS A 209 21.21 12.20 2.59
CA HIS A 209 19.80 12.24 2.17
C HIS A 209 19.30 10.83 1.88
N LEU A 210 18.07 10.58 2.23
CA LEU A 210 17.34 9.43 1.67
C LEU A 210 16.55 9.88 0.43
N GLU A 211 16.25 8.96 -0.46
CA GLU A 211 15.48 9.20 -1.67
C GLU A 211 14.14 8.48 -1.59
N ILE A 212 13.05 9.23 -1.77
CA ILE A 212 11.68 8.72 -1.77
C ILE A 212 10.90 9.25 -2.98
N HIS A 213 10.06 8.38 -3.56
CA HIS A 213 9.05 8.80 -4.52
C HIS A 213 7.71 8.95 -3.76
N VAL A 214 7.37 10.17 -3.39
CA VAL A 214 6.16 10.49 -2.62
C VAL A 214 4.91 10.24 -3.45
N VAL A 215 3.85 9.72 -2.81
CA VAL A 215 2.56 9.48 -3.46
C VAL A 215 2.00 10.78 -4.03
N GLY A 216 1.65 10.75 -5.33
CA GLY A 216 1.09 11.91 -6.03
C GLY A 216 2.14 12.87 -6.61
N GLU A 217 3.41 12.72 -6.32
CA GLU A 217 4.47 13.53 -6.92
C GLU A 217 4.99 12.90 -8.24
N GLN A 218 5.40 13.73 -9.17
CA GLN A 218 5.94 13.27 -10.44
C GLN A 218 7.43 12.92 -10.37
N THR A 219 8.16 13.59 -9.46
CA THR A 219 9.60 13.45 -9.28
C THR A 219 9.92 12.84 -7.93
N ARG A 220 11.11 12.26 -7.82
CA ARG A 220 11.63 11.78 -6.55
C ARG A 220 12.10 12.96 -5.71
N ARG A 221 12.01 12.79 -4.40
CA ARG A 221 12.42 13.78 -3.41
C ARG A 221 13.64 13.26 -2.64
N LEU A 222 14.63 14.10 -2.47
CA LEU A 222 15.70 13.91 -1.49
C LEU A 222 15.26 14.52 -0.17
N VAL A 223 15.36 13.76 0.91
CA VAL A 223 14.99 14.18 2.27
C VAL A 223 16.23 14.13 3.15
N ASP A 224 16.58 15.27 3.72
CA ASP A 224 17.74 15.40 4.61
C ASP A 224 17.50 14.59 5.90
N TRP A 225 18.43 13.72 6.24
CA TRP A 225 18.37 12.91 7.46
C TRP A 225 18.29 13.77 8.73
N ALA A 226 18.79 15.00 8.72
CA ALA A 226 18.67 15.93 9.85
C ALA A 226 17.21 16.31 10.15
N THR A 227 16.30 16.15 9.21
CA THR A 227 14.87 16.45 9.37
C THR A 227 14.02 15.25 9.73
N ILE A 228 14.57 14.05 9.69
CA ILE A 228 13.85 12.80 9.87
C ILE A 228 13.83 12.41 11.35
N ASN A 229 12.65 12.08 11.86
CA ASN A 229 12.44 11.49 13.17
C ASN A 229 12.44 9.96 13.10
N LYS A 230 11.66 9.41 12.16
CA LYS A 230 11.46 7.98 12.04
C LYS A 230 11.21 7.61 10.58
N VAL A 231 11.64 6.42 10.20
CA VAL A 231 11.29 5.80 8.92
C VAL A 231 10.72 4.43 9.17
N PHE A 232 9.58 4.14 8.55
CA PHE A 232 9.07 2.81 8.37
C PHE A 232 9.19 2.45 6.89
N ALA A 233 9.93 1.40 6.59
CA ALA A 233 10.00 0.89 5.23
C ALA A 233 9.40 -0.52 5.19
N SER A 234 8.33 -0.67 4.43
CA SER A 234 7.68 -1.96 4.25
C SER A 234 8.62 -2.94 3.54
N ARG A 235 8.40 -4.21 3.72
CA ARG A 235 9.20 -5.23 3.02
C ARG A 235 9.19 -4.99 1.50
N PRO A 236 10.29 -5.29 0.80
CA PRO A 236 10.30 -5.26 -0.65
C PRO A 236 9.23 -6.19 -1.24
N PRO A 237 8.57 -5.83 -2.34
CA PRO A 237 7.60 -6.70 -2.96
C PRO A 237 8.24 -8.02 -3.37
N ALA A 238 7.50 -9.12 -3.20
CA ALA A 238 7.98 -10.44 -3.55
C ALA A 238 8.32 -10.52 -5.04
N LYS A 239 9.43 -11.17 -5.37
CA LYS A 239 9.82 -11.43 -6.76
C LYS A 239 8.97 -12.58 -7.31
N TRP A 240 7.91 -12.23 -8.04
CA TRP A 240 7.02 -13.19 -8.68
C TRP A 240 7.70 -13.84 -9.88
N GLY A 241 8.19 -15.03 -9.75
CA GLY A 241 8.83 -15.72 -10.88
C GLY A 241 8.69 -17.24 -10.85
N LYS A 242 8.60 -17.84 -9.69
CA LYS A 242 8.45 -19.29 -9.53
C LYS A 242 7.59 -19.56 -8.30
N LYS A 243 6.84 -20.68 -8.33
CA LYS A 243 6.14 -21.22 -7.16
C LYS A 243 7.16 -21.34 -6.02
N PRO A 244 6.90 -20.80 -4.82
CA PRO A 244 7.81 -20.97 -3.70
C PRO A 244 8.05 -22.45 -3.45
N SER A 245 9.30 -22.85 -3.20
CA SER A 245 9.57 -24.23 -2.80
C SER A 245 8.87 -24.53 -1.48
N SER A 246 8.48 -25.79 -1.24
CA SER A 246 7.84 -26.22 0.01
C SER A 246 8.64 -25.84 1.27
N LYS A 247 9.95 -25.64 1.13
CA LYS A 247 10.85 -25.20 2.20
C LYS A 247 10.73 -23.70 2.47
N GLN A 248 10.50 -22.88 1.44
CA GLN A 248 10.25 -21.43 1.59
C GLN A 248 8.86 -21.16 2.16
N MET A 249 7.86 -22.02 1.86
CA MET A 249 6.53 -21.92 2.46
C MET A 249 6.53 -22.19 3.96
N LYS A 250 7.32 -23.16 4.43
CA LYS A 250 7.44 -23.45 5.87
C LYS A 250 8.04 -22.26 6.64
N ASN A 251 9.01 -21.57 6.08
CA ASN A 251 9.63 -20.40 6.72
C ASN A 251 8.70 -19.18 6.76
N LEU A 252 7.79 -19.04 5.80
CA LEU A 252 6.76 -18.00 5.81
C LEU A 252 5.66 -18.26 6.86
N ILE A 253 5.30 -19.54 7.09
CA ILE A 253 4.29 -19.91 8.10
C ILE A 253 4.84 -19.70 9.52
N PHE A 254 6.14 -19.88 9.76
CA PHE A 254 6.76 -19.63 11.06
C PHE A 254 6.90 -18.14 11.44
N ALA A 255 6.80 -17.22 10.47
CA ALA A 255 6.88 -15.78 10.74
C ALA A 255 5.55 -15.16 11.22
N PHE A 256 4.45 -15.92 11.22
CA PHE A 256 3.11 -15.44 11.58
C PHE A 256 2.48 -16.11 12.82
N ASN A 257 3.26 -16.90 13.56
CA ASN A 257 2.84 -17.45 14.86
C ASN A 257 3.53 -16.69 15.99
N ILE A 258 3.20 -15.40 16.16
CA ILE A 258 3.39 -14.69 17.44
C ILE A 258 2.18 -13.76 17.62
#